data_1a3fbfa1114c8c825bccc48554e51a9e
#
_entry.id   1a3fbfa1114c8c825bccc48554e51a9e
#
_cell.length_a   1.000
_cell.length_b   1.000
_cell.length_c   1.000
_cell.angle_alpha   90.00
_cell.angle_beta   90.00
_cell.angle_gamma   90.00
#
_symmetry.space_group_name_H-M   'P 1'
#
loop_
_entity.id
_entity.type
_entity.pdbx_description
1 polymer ?
#
loop_
_entity_poly.entity_id
_entity_poly.type
_entity_poly.pdbx_seq_one_letter_code
_entity_poly.pdbx_strand_id
1 'polypeptide(L)'
;AAANAVKQAGMVLSDVTHVGLVTPGTMDIQSGMLLEPPNLPGWDHFPIRDRVSQHTGLPVAYANDANAAAYGEFWVGSGAAYSSMVMLTLGTGVGGGIITEGKLLDGTNSHGGEIGHMIIESDPDARICACGGQGHLEAYCSATGLTARTIEAMQKLSQSERNLLGPEKDLTPLILHRAAEGGNAFAEQMILQTARYLGIGITTLLHILDPAAVILGGAMNFGGADNPIGKKFLTAIVHEIQTRALPVLSSNLSLH
;
A
#
# COMPACT_ATOMS: atom_id res chain seq x y z
N ALA A 1 -4.17 -26.29 -1.12
CA ALA A 1 -3.08 -25.31 -1.34
C ALA A 1 -1.88 -25.65 -0.46
N ALA A 2 -1.95 -25.65 0.89
CA ALA A 2 -0.82 -25.87 1.80
C ALA A 2 -0.06 -27.18 1.53
N ALA A 3 -0.77 -28.33 1.42
CA ALA A 3 -0.15 -29.62 1.12
C ALA A 3 0.66 -29.64 -0.20
N ASN A 4 0.19 -28.89 -1.21
CA ASN A 4 0.92 -28.78 -2.48
C ASN A 4 2.18 -27.93 -2.33
N ALA A 5 2.13 -26.85 -1.56
CA ALA A 5 3.29 -26.00 -1.30
C ALA A 5 4.38 -26.77 -0.53
N VAL A 6 4.00 -27.52 0.50
CA VAL A 6 4.92 -28.38 1.28
C VAL A 6 5.57 -29.42 0.37
N LYS A 7 4.79 -30.08 -0.50
CA LYS A 7 5.32 -31.06 -1.46
C LYS A 7 6.28 -30.41 -2.48
N GLN A 8 5.98 -29.21 -2.97
CA GLN A 8 6.86 -28.47 -3.88
C GLN A 8 8.19 -28.07 -3.20
N ALA A 9 8.16 -27.82 -1.88
CA ALA A 9 9.36 -27.57 -1.09
C ALA A 9 10.18 -28.85 -0.79
N GLY A 10 9.74 -30.02 -1.24
CA GLY A 10 10.41 -31.29 -0.94
C GLY A 10 10.24 -31.77 0.52
N MET A 11 9.24 -31.21 1.22
CA MET A 11 8.95 -31.48 2.63
C MET A 11 7.71 -32.35 2.79
N VAL A 12 7.45 -32.82 4.01
CA VAL A 12 6.21 -33.47 4.41
C VAL A 12 5.46 -32.62 5.42
N LEU A 13 4.15 -32.83 5.54
CA LEU A 13 3.30 -31.98 6.42
C LEU A 13 3.73 -32.00 7.89
N SER A 14 4.34 -33.10 8.35
CA SER A 14 4.87 -33.19 9.70
C SER A 14 6.09 -32.30 9.98
N ASP A 15 6.73 -31.76 8.95
CA ASP A 15 7.84 -30.82 9.09
C ASP A 15 7.36 -29.40 9.34
N VAL A 16 6.05 -29.14 9.09
CA VAL A 16 5.44 -27.82 9.29
C VAL A 16 5.02 -27.67 10.75
N THR A 17 5.56 -26.69 11.43
CA THR A 17 5.31 -26.46 12.86
C THR A 17 4.30 -25.35 13.13
N HIS A 18 4.16 -24.38 12.21
CA HIS A 18 3.29 -23.19 12.36
C HIS A 18 2.70 -22.76 11.01
N VAL A 19 1.60 -22.06 11.08
CA VAL A 19 0.97 -21.41 9.91
C VAL A 19 0.99 -19.90 10.10
N GLY A 20 1.50 -19.16 9.12
CA GLY A 20 1.28 -17.72 8.99
C GLY A 20 0.00 -17.47 8.19
N LEU A 21 -0.94 -16.74 8.77
CA LEU A 21 -2.19 -16.37 8.15
C LEU A 21 -2.27 -14.86 8.04
N VAL A 22 -2.55 -14.36 6.85
CA VAL A 22 -2.78 -12.93 6.63
C VAL A 22 -4.09 -12.72 5.90
N THR A 23 -4.81 -11.65 6.25
CA THR A 23 -6.03 -11.24 5.54
C THR A 23 -6.05 -9.73 5.34
N PRO A 24 -6.73 -9.25 4.29
CA PRO A 24 -7.11 -7.86 4.19
C PRO A 24 -8.31 -7.56 5.11
N GLY A 25 -8.61 -6.27 5.30
CA GLY A 25 -9.80 -5.78 5.99
C GLY A 25 -9.63 -5.65 7.50
N THR A 26 -10.74 -5.27 8.13
CA THR A 26 -10.78 -5.05 9.59
C THR A 26 -10.73 -6.37 10.36
N MET A 27 -9.97 -6.40 11.43
CA MET A 27 -9.74 -7.61 12.22
C MET A 27 -9.50 -7.33 13.69
N ASP A 28 -9.69 -8.35 14.52
CA ASP A 28 -9.18 -8.41 15.87
C ASP A 28 -8.13 -9.53 15.96
N ILE A 29 -6.87 -9.12 16.03
CA ILE A 29 -5.73 -10.06 16.06
C ILE A 29 -5.74 -10.87 17.37
N GLN A 30 -6.15 -10.27 18.50
CA GLN A 30 -6.18 -10.97 19.78
C GLN A 30 -7.16 -12.15 19.77
N SER A 31 -8.40 -11.91 19.33
CA SER A 31 -9.41 -12.97 19.23
C SER A 31 -9.25 -13.84 17.99
N GLY A 32 -8.45 -13.42 17.00
CA GLY A 32 -8.28 -14.13 15.73
C GLY A 32 -9.48 -14.03 14.79
N MET A 33 -10.23 -12.92 14.91
CA MET A 33 -11.45 -12.67 14.16
C MET A 33 -11.20 -11.76 12.97
N LEU A 34 -11.76 -12.12 11.83
CA LEU A 34 -12.01 -11.20 10.73
C LEU A 34 -13.35 -10.52 11.01
N LEU A 35 -13.39 -9.17 11.06
CA LEU A 35 -14.57 -8.43 11.51
C LEU A 35 -15.55 -8.16 10.36
N GLU A 36 -15.27 -7.15 9.54
CA GLU A 36 -16.12 -6.70 8.44
C GLU A 36 -15.27 -6.46 7.19
N PRO A 37 -14.79 -7.51 6.52
CA PRO A 37 -13.93 -7.35 5.36
C PRO A 37 -14.76 -6.92 4.13
N PRO A 38 -14.59 -5.70 3.60
CA PRO A 38 -15.45 -5.19 2.52
C PRO A 38 -15.36 -6.01 1.23
N ASN A 39 -14.24 -6.71 1.03
CA ASN A 39 -13.98 -7.51 -0.16
C ASN A 39 -14.28 -9.01 0.01
N LEU A 40 -14.79 -9.44 1.17
CA LEU A 40 -15.08 -10.84 1.48
C LEU A 40 -16.51 -10.96 2.07
N PRO A 41 -17.55 -10.80 1.24
CA PRO A 41 -18.93 -10.87 1.72
C PRO A 41 -19.23 -12.24 2.33
N GLY A 42 -19.89 -12.25 3.49
CA GLY A 42 -20.21 -13.47 4.25
C GLY A 42 -19.10 -13.95 5.18
N TRP A 43 -18.02 -13.18 5.35
CA TRP A 43 -16.95 -13.47 6.29
C TRP A 43 -17.01 -12.53 7.52
N ASP A 44 -18.15 -11.92 7.78
CA ASP A 44 -18.33 -11.01 8.91
C ASP A 44 -18.25 -11.76 10.23
N HIS A 45 -17.49 -11.21 11.18
CA HIS A 45 -17.23 -11.82 12.49
C HIS A 45 -16.79 -13.29 12.43
N PHE A 46 -15.89 -13.59 11.47
CA PHE A 46 -15.47 -14.96 11.20
C PHE A 46 -14.19 -15.32 11.99
N PRO A 47 -14.19 -16.40 12.83
CA PRO A 47 -13.05 -16.81 13.64
C PRO A 47 -11.98 -17.51 12.80
N ILE A 48 -11.36 -16.77 11.90
CA ILE A 48 -10.51 -17.32 10.83
C ILE A 48 -9.27 -18.03 11.37
N ARG A 49 -8.61 -17.48 12.41
CA ARG A 49 -7.43 -18.10 13.02
C ARG A 49 -7.76 -19.48 13.57
N ASP A 50 -8.85 -19.57 14.33
CA ASP A 50 -9.24 -20.82 14.97
C ASP A 50 -9.70 -21.87 13.94
N ARG A 51 -10.37 -21.43 12.87
CA ARG A 51 -10.79 -22.32 11.78
C ARG A 51 -9.59 -22.89 11.02
N VAL A 52 -8.57 -22.07 10.76
CA VAL A 52 -7.34 -22.54 10.12
C VAL A 52 -6.57 -23.47 11.06
N SER A 53 -6.46 -23.14 12.34
CA SER A 53 -5.81 -23.98 13.35
C SER A 53 -6.51 -25.34 13.48
N GLN A 54 -7.84 -25.38 13.57
CA GLN A 54 -8.64 -26.62 13.61
C GLN A 54 -8.44 -27.48 12.36
N HIS A 55 -8.38 -26.85 11.19
CA HIS A 55 -8.23 -27.55 9.92
C HIS A 55 -6.81 -28.13 9.71
N THR A 56 -5.79 -27.42 10.18
CA THR A 56 -4.38 -27.80 10.00
C THR A 56 -3.81 -28.59 11.15
N GLY A 57 -4.39 -28.49 12.34
CA GLY A 57 -3.84 -29.02 13.58
C GLY A 57 -2.61 -28.26 14.08
N LEU A 58 -2.31 -27.08 13.53
CA LEU A 58 -1.09 -26.32 13.82
C LEU A 58 -1.41 -24.96 14.48
N PRO A 59 -0.49 -24.42 15.27
CA PRO A 59 -0.55 -23.04 15.75
C PRO A 59 -0.57 -22.06 14.56
N VAL A 60 -1.40 -21.01 14.66
CA VAL A 60 -1.57 -20.00 13.61
C VAL A 60 -1.21 -18.62 14.15
N ALA A 61 -0.22 -17.96 13.54
CA ALA A 61 0.03 -16.54 13.69
C ALA A 61 -0.85 -15.78 12.69
N TYR A 62 -1.59 -14.78 13.17
CA TYR A 62 -2.55 -14.02 12.37
C TYR A 62 -2.19 -12.54 12.33
N ALA A 63 -2.19 -11.93 11.16
CA ALA A 63 -1.87 -10.52 10.96
C ALA A 63 -2.66 -9.92 9.78
N ASN A 64 -2.66 -8.57 9.71
CA ASN A 64 -3.04 -7.86 8.50
C ASN A 64 -2.01 -8.09 7.39
N ASP A 65 -2.43 -8.12 6.12
CA ASP A 65 -1.58 -8.41 4.97
C ASP A 65 -0.50 -7.33 4.74
N ALA A 66 -0.83 -6.05 4.89
CA ALA A 66 0.13 -4.95 4.77
C ALA A 66 1.13 -4.93 5.94
N ASN A 67 0.66 -5.19 7.17
CA ASN A 67 1.52 -5.34 8.34
C ASN A 67 2.49 -6.52 8.18
N ALA A 68 2.03 -7.64 7.67
CA ALA A 68 2.87 -8.80 7.41
C ALA A 68 3.91 -8.51 6.29
N ALA A 69 3.53 -7.78 5.25
CA ALA A 69 4.46 -7.35 4.22
C ALA A 69 5.54 -6.43 4.78
N ALA A 70 5.16 -5.45 5.61
CA ALA A 70 6.11 -4.57 6.29
C ALA A 70 7.07 -5.34 7.21
N TYR A 71 6.55 -6.33 7.93
CA TYR A 71 7.40 -7.18 8.78
C TYR A 71 8.35 -8.07 7.95
N GLY A 72 7.90 -8.55 6.79
CA GLY A 72 8.74 -9.30 5.86
C GLY A 72 9.91 -8.44 5.33
N GLU A 73 9.64 -7.20 4.91
CA GLU A 73 10.66 -6.25 4.49
C GLU A 73 11.64 -5.89 5.61
N PHE A 74 11.13 -5.73 6.84
CA PHE A 74 11.94 -5.51 8.02
C PHE A 74 12.83 -6.72 8.34
N TRP A 75 12.34 -7.94 8.20
CA TRP A 75 13.06 -9.14 8.60
C TRP A 75 14.13 -9.56 7.59
N VAL A 76 13.81 -9.59 6.30
CA VAL A 76 14.70 -10.13 5.24
C VAL A 76 14.80 -9.25 3.98
N GLY A 77 14.10 -8.13 3.93
CA GLY A 77 14.05 -7.25 2.76
C GLY A 77 14.84 -5.96 2.93
N SER A 78 14.40 -4.93 2.22
CA SER A 78 15.02 -3.60 2.19
C SER A 78 15.06 -2.90 3.56
N GLY A 79 14.15 -3.29 4.45
CA GLY A 79 14.04 -2.76 5.82
C GLY A 79 14.99 -3.36 6.84
N ALA A 80 15.70 -4.45 6.52
CA ALA A 80 16.47 -5.23 7.50
C ALA A 80 17.63 -4.47 8.17
N ALA A 81 18.09 -3.38 7.59
CA ALA A 81 19.14 -2.54 8.16
C ALA A 81 18.62 -1.47 9.15
N TYR A 82 17.30 -1.32 9.30
CA TYR A 82 16.69 -0.23 10.06
C TYR A 82 15.91 -0.75 11.27
N SER A 83 16.03 -0.10 12.42
CA SER A 83 15.22 -0.42 13.61
C SER A 83 13.84 0.24 13.58
N SER A 84 13.66 1.25 12.73
CA SER A 84 12.41 2.00 12.58
C SER A 84 12.16 2.26 11.11
N MET A 85 11.00 1.84 10.60
CA MET A 85 10.62 2.02 9.20
C MET A 85 9.11 2.08 9.03
N VAL A 86 8.69 2.69 7.93
CA VAL A 86 7.31 2.64 7.44
C VAL A 86 7.29 2.00 6.07
N MET A 87 6.38 1.07 5.84
CA MET A 87 6.12 0.54 4.51
C MET A 87 4.74 0.99 4.03
N LEU A 88 4.66 1.44 2.78
CA LEU A 88 3.41 1.66 2.07
C LEU A 88 3.28 0.63 0.95
N THR A 89 2.16 -0.08 0.91
CA THR A 89 1.83 -1.03 -0.16
C THR A 89 0.86 -0.38 -1.13
N LEU A 90 1.32 -0.13 -2.36
CA LEU A 90 0.58 0.58 -3.40
C LEU A 90 -0.05 -0.43 -4.37
N GLY A 91 -1.35 -0.66 -4.21
CA GLY A 91 -2.13 -1.62 -4.98
C GLY A 91 -3.54 -1.12 -5.28
N THR A 92 -4.54 -2.00 -5.23
CA THR A 92 -5.97 -1.64 -5.34
C THR A 92 -6.33 -0.54 -4.34
N GLY A 93 -5.85 -0.68 -3.11
CA GLY A 93 -5.85 0.33 -2.05
C GLY A 93 -4.43 0.82 -1.73
N VAL A 94 -4.30 1.52 -0.60
CA VAL A 94 -3.01 1.87 0.02
C VAL A 94 -2.98 1.26 1.41
N GLY A 95 -2.23 0.17 1.55
CA GLY A 95 -1.94 -0.40 2.85
C GLY A 95 -0.66 0.16 3.46
N GLY A 96 -0.45 -0.14 4.73
CA GLY A 96 0.76 0.26 5.43
C GLY A 96 1.12 -0.62 6.60
N GLY A 97 2.38 -0.52 7.00
CA GLY A 97 2.88 -1.12 8.22
C GLY A 97 3.98 -0.27 8.82
N ILE A 98 3.98 -0.16 10.12
CA ILE A 98 4.88 0.70 10.88
C ILE A 98 5.70 -0.19 11.82
N ILE A 99 7.02 -0.10 11.68
CA ILE A 99 7.97 -0.72 12.60
C ILE A 99 8.65 0.38 13.39
N THR A 100 8.63 0.30 14.70
CA THR A 100 9.33 1.22 15.59
C THR A 100 10.07 0.42 16.67
N GLU A 101 11.36 0.73 16.88
CA GLU A 101 12.24 -0.01 17.80
C GLU A 101 12.23 -1.53 17.56
N GLY A 102 12.16 -1.95 16.30
CA GLY A 102 12.13 -3.37 15.91
C GLY A 102 10.79 -4.07 16.15
N LYS A 103 9.73 -3.33 16.48
CA LYS A 103 8.39 -3.87 16.77
C LYS A 103 7.36 -3.34 15.79
N LEU A 104 6.49 -4.23 15.32
CA LEU A 104 5.34 -3.86 14.52
C LEU A 104 4.30 -3.12 15.39
N LEU A 105 3.76 -2.02 14.88
CA LEU A 105 2.70 -1.25 15.50
C LEU A 105 1.33 -1.80 15.09
N ASP A 106 0.79 -2.73 15.85
CA ASP A 106 -0.56 -3.27 15.60
C ASP A 106 -1.68 -2.33 16.09
N GLY A 107 -1.39 -1.48 17.09
CA GLY A 107 -2.39 -0.64 17.73
C GLY A 107 -3.29 -1.42 18.70
N THR A 108 -4.02 -0.68 19.53
CA THR A 108 -4.91 -1.26 20.57
C THR A 108 -6.04 -2.08 19.98
N ASN A 109 -6.55 -1.68 18.83
CA ASN A 109 -7.69 -2.31 18.15
C ASN A 109 -7.25 -3.08 16.89
N SER A 110 -5.99 -3.46 16.78
CA SER A 110 -5.43 -4.17 15.60
C SER A 110 -5.47 -3.40 14.28
N HIS A 111 -5.57 -2.06 14.34
CA HIS A 111 -5.65 -1.18 13.17
C HIS A 111 -4.48 -0.16 13.11
N GLY A 112 -3.37 -0.46 13.78
CA GLY A 112 -2.12 0.28 13.59
C GLY A 112 -1.61 0.12 12.16
N GLY A 113 -1.14 1.22 11.57
CA GLY A 113 -0.62 1.17 10.20
C GLY A 113 -1.65 1.39 9.08
N GLU A 114 -2.90 1.76 9.39
CA GLU A 114 -3.94 2.15 8.42
C GLU A 114 -3.59 3.48 7.71
N ILE A 115 -2.39 3.54 7.12
CA ILE A 115 -1.77 4.73 6.51
C ILE A 115 -2.60 5.26 5.34
N GLY A 116 -3.24 4.37 4.57
CA GLY A 116 -4.09 4.74 3.45
C GLY A 116 -5.27 5.63 3.85
N HIS A 117 -5.69 5.59 5.11
CA HIS A 117 -6.80 6.38 5.64
C HIS A 117 -6.36 7.68 6.34
N MET A 118 -5.09 8.06 6.25
CA MET A 118 -4.66 9.39 6.67
C MET A 118 -5.31 10.47 5.78
N ILE A 119 -5.80 11.54 6.40
CA ILE A 119 -6.34 12.70 5.69
C ILE A 119 -5.18 13.51 5.11
N ILE A 120 -5.17 13.67 3.79
CA ILE A 120 -4.20 14.48 3.06
C ILE A 120 -4.84 15.69 2.36
N GLU A 121 -6.16 15.70 2.34
CA GLU A 121 -6.97 16.79 1.75
C GLU A 121 -8.15 17.06 2.70
N SER A 122 -8.29 18.31 3.12
CA SER A 122 -9.29 18.72 4.11
C SER A 122 -10.41 19.60 3.55
N ASP A 123 -10.37 19.89 2.24
CA ASP A 123 -11.43 20.70 1.61
C ASP A 123 -12.79 19.98 1.66
N PRO A 124 -13.92 20.72 1.74
CA PRO A 124 -15.25 20.14 1.70
C PRO A 124 -15.51 19.26 0.48
N ASP A 125 -14.82 19.54 -0.63
CA ASP A 125 -14.91 18.79 -1.90
C ASP A 125 -13.85 17.67 -2.01
N ALA A 126 -13.13 17.37 -0.92
CA ALA A 126 -12.15 16.30 -0.93
C ALA A 126 -12.78 14.94 -1.30
N ARG A 127 -12.01 14.10 -1.98
CA ARG A 127 -12.50 12.81 -2.50
C ARG A 127 -12.99 11.89 -1.38
N ILE A 128 -14.09 11.20 -1.65
CA ILE A 128 -14.57 10.13 -0.77
C ILE A 128 -13.76 8.86 -1.05
N CYS A 129 -13.20 8.29 0.01
CA CYS A 129 -12.53 6.99 -0.01
C CYS A 129 -13.55 5.84 -0.06
N ALA A 130 -13.13 4.67 -0.51
CA ALA A 130 -13.96 3.46 -0.52
C ALA A 130 -14.48 3.06 0.89
N CYS A 131 -13.78 3.45 1.96
CA CYS A 131 -14.23 3.25 3.33
C CYS A 131 -15.34 4.22 3.79
N GLY A 132 -15.75 5.17 2.95
CA GLY A 132 -16.72 6.23 3.26
C GLY A 132 -16.13 7.50 3.89
N GLY A 133 -14.87 7.48 4.31
CA GLY A 133 -14.17 8.66 4.84
C GLY A 133 -13.74 9.62 3.72
N GLN A 134 -13.52 10.89 4.05
CA GLN A 134 -13.20 11.94 3.08
C GLN A 134 -11.73 12.38 3.19
N GLY A 135 -11.10 12.67 2.05
CA GLY A 135 -9.76 13.24 1.98
C GLY A 135 -8.62 12.26 2.25
N HIS A 136 -8.90 10.95 2.30
CA HIS A 136 -7.92 9.90 2.60
C HIS A 136 -6.88 9.71 1.50
N LEU A 137 -5.64 9.44 1.87
CA LEU A 137 -4.50 9.18 0.97
C LEU A 137 -4.85 8.14 -0.10
N GLU A 138 -5.52 7.06 0.26
CA GLU A 138 -5.94 6.00 -0.64
C GLU A 138 -6.79 6.49 -1.81
N ALA A 139 -7.72 7.42 -1.56
CA ALA A 139 -8.59 7.98 -2.60
C ALA A 139 -7.82 8.75 -3.69
N TYR A 140 -6.56 9.09 -3.42
CA TYR A 140 -5.66 9.81 -4.33
C TYR A 140 -4.55 8.94 -4.90
N CYS A 141 -4.02 7.97 -4.12
CA CYS A 141 -2.77 7.28 -4.40
C CYS A 141 -2.91 5.80 -4.74
N SER A 142 -4.08 5.20 -4.51
CA SER A 142 -4.33 3.81 -4.91
C SER A 142 -4.52 3.67 -6.42
N ALA A 143 -4.50 2.43 -6.93
CA ALA A 143 -4.82 2.13 -8.32
C ALA A 143 -6.23 2.62 -8.68
N THR A 144 -7.21 2.40 -7.80
CA THR A 144 -8.58 2.88 -7.97
C THR A 144 -8.65 4.41 -7.94
N GLY A 145 -7.93 5.05 -7.01
CA GLY A 145 -7.85 6.50 -6.89
C GLY A 145 -7.20 7.17 -8.09
N LEU A 146 -6.06 6.66 -8.56
CA LEU A 146 -5.40 7.16 -9.77
C LEU A 146 -6.32 7.00 -11.00
N THR A 147 -6.94 5.84 -11.17
CA THR A 147 -7.84 5.58 -12.31
C THR A 147 -9.03 6.55 -12.29
N ALA A 148 -9.70 6.71 -11.15
CA ALA A 148 -10.85 7.61 -11.01
C ALA A 148 -10.47 9.07 -11.33
N ARG A 149 -9.38 9.58 -10.75
CA ARG A 149 -8.87 10.93 -11.03
C ARG A 149 -8.52 11.11 -12.51
N THR A 150 -7.96 10.09 -13.12
CA THR A 150 -7.61 10.14 -14.55
C THR A 150 -8.85 10.22 -15.42
N ILE A 151 -9.87 9.41 -15.17
CA ILE A 151 -11.15 9.44 -15.90
C ILE A 151 -11.79 10.82 -15.79
N GLU A 152 -11.84 11.40 -14.59
CA GLU A 152 -12.37 12.76 -14.36
C GLU A 152 -11.57 13.82 -15.14
N ALA A 153 -10.25 13.74 -15.10
CA ALA A 153 -9.39 14.68 -15.81
C ALA A 153 -9.49 14.52 -17.34
N MET A 154 -9.72 13.31 -17.85
CA MET A 154 -9.94 13.03 -19.27
C MET A 154 -11.16 13.77 -19.85
N GLN A 155 -12.16 14.11 -19.02
CA GLN A 155 -13.33 14.88 -19.49
C GLN A 155 -12.95 16.27 -20.03
N LYS A 156 -11.78 16.78 -19.66
CA LYS A 156 -11.26 18.08 -20.13
C LYS A 156 -10.39 17.97 -21.40
N LEU A 157 -10.10 16.74 -21.83
CA LEU A 157 -9.29 16.47 -23.03
C LEU A 157 -10.15 16.45 -24.29
N SER A 158 -9.53 16.73 -25.44
CA SER A 158 -10.12 16.49 -26.75
C SER A 158 -10.35 15.00 -27.00
N GLN A 159 -11.25 14.66 -27.94
CA GLN A 159 -11.51 13.25 -28.29
C GLN A 159 -10.25 12.54 -28.81
N SER A 160 -9.38 13.25 -29.56
CA SER A 160 -8.14 12.69 -30.06
C SER A 160 -7.16 12.31 -28.95
N GLU A 161 -7.06 13.15 -27.90
CA GLU A 161 -6.21 12.87 -26.75
C GLU A 161 -6.75 11.70 -25.92
N ARG A 162 -8.08 11.62 -25.71
CA ARG A 162 -8.72 10.48 -25.01
C ARG A 162 -8.45 9.16 -25.72
N ASN A 163 -8.53 9.16 -27.06
CA ASN A 163 -8.30 7.95 -27.85
C ASN A 163 -6.89 7.36 -27.68
N LEU A 164 -5.89 8.17 -27.31
CA LEU A 164 -4.53 7.71 -27.01
C LEU A 164 -4.43 6.85 -25.73
N LEU A 165 -5.40 6.98 -24.83
CA LEU A 165 -5.46 6.22 -23.58
C LEU A 165 -6.42 5.03 -23.66
N GLY A 166 -7.21 4.94 -24.72
CA GLY A 166 -8.23 3.92 -24.89
C GLY A 166 -9.52 4.19 -24.11
N PRO A 167 -10.44 3.21 -24.08
CA PRO A 167 -11.72 3.35 -23.40
C PRO A 167 -11.57 3.49 -21.87
N GLU A 168 -12.34 4.38 -21.26
CA GLU A 168 -12.31 4.63 -19.80
C GLU A 168 -12.48 3.34 -18.98
N LYS A 169 -13.33 2.42 -19.42
CA LYS A 169 -13.60 1.13 -18.75
C LYS A 169 -12.38 0.20 -18.65
N ASP A 170 -11.40 0.38 -19.54
CA ASP A 170 -10.20 -0.46 -19.62
C ASP A 170 -8.99 0.24 -18.96
N LEU A 171 -9.18 1.49 -18.50
CA LEU A 171 -8.10 2.28 -17.93
C LEU A 171 -7.57 1.67 -16.63
N THR A 172 -6.25 1.51 -16.57
CA THR A 172 -5.54 0.97 -15.40
C THR A 172 -4.22 1.73 -15.21
N PRO A 173 -3.60 1.68 -14.01
CA PRO A 173 -2.27 2.23 -13.80
C PRO A 173 -1.22 1.71 -14.79
N LEU A 174 -1.34 0.46 -15.22
CA LEU A 174 -0.43 -0.13 -16.21
C LEU A 174 -0.58 0.53 -17.59
N ILE A 175 -1.81 0.83 -18.01
CA ILE A 175 -2.07 1.54 -19.27
C ILE A 175 -1.50 2.95 -19.20
N LEU A 176 -1.70 3.65 -18.08
CA LEU A 176 -1.12 4.97 -17.86
C LEU A 176 0.41 4.93 -17.88
N HIS A 177 1.00 3.94 -17.23
CA HIS A 177 2.45 3.77 -17.23
C HIS A 177 2.99 3.60 -18.66
N ARG A 178 2.41 2.69 -19.44
CA ARG A 178 2.81 2.45 -20.83
C ARG A 178 2.61 3.69 -21.72
N ALA A 179 1.52 4.42 -21.53
CA ALA A 179 1.26 5.66 -22.24
C ALA A 179 2.31 6.73 -21.90
N ALA A 180 2.68 6.86 -20.63
CA ALA A 180 3.71 7.79 -20.18
C ALA A 180 5.11 7.41 -20.73
N GLU A 181 5.46 6.13 -20.74
CA GLU A 181 6.67 5.63 -21.41
C GLU A 181 6.68 5.95 -22.91
N GLY A 182 5.51 5.89 -23.55
CA GLY A 182 5.31 6.30 -24.95
C GLY A 182 5.31 7.82 -25.19
N GLY A 183 5.55 8.63 -24.16
CA GLY A 183 5.62 10.10 -24.25
C GLY A 183 4.29 10.82 -24.08
N ASN A 184 3.24 10.16 -23.60
CA ASN A 184 1.97 10.80 -23.30
C ASN A 184 2.11 11.68 -22.03
N ALA A 185 2.18 13.01 -22.23
CA ALA A 185 2.40 13.98 -21.16
C ALA A 185 1.25 14.01 -20.13
N PHE A 186 0.01 13.77 -20.54
CA PHE A 186 -1.13 13.72 -19.63
C PHE A 186 -1.04 12.50 -18.69
N ALA A 187 -0.71 11.32 -19.22
CA ALA A 187 -0.51 10.11 -18.42
C ALA A 187 0.64 10.30 -17.42
N GLU A 188 1.76 10.86 -17.86
CA GLU A 188 2.88 11.20 -16.98
C GLU A 188 2.43 12.18 -15.88
N GLN A 189 1.70 13.22 -16.22
CA GLN A 189 1.18 14.19 -15.25
C GLN A 189 0.31 13.53 -14.17
N MET A 190 -0.58 12.60 -14.54
CA MET A 190 -1.44 11.88 -13.58
C MET A 190 -0.63 11.01 -12.62
N ILE A 191 0.42 10.35 -13.11
CA ILE A 191 1.36 9.58 -12.30
C ILE A 191 2.13 10.49 -11.33
N LEU A 192 2.65 11.62 -11.80
CA LEU A 192 3.40 12.56 -10.96
C LEU A 192 2.54 13.27 -9.92
N GLN A 193 1.25 13.50 -10.21
CA GLN A 193 0.31 13.97 -9.18
C GLN A 193 0.12 12.93 -8.07
N THR A 194 0.10 11.63 -8.40
CA THR A 194 0.06 10.57 -7.39
C THR A 194 1.32 10.59 -6.52
N ALA A 195 2.49 10.79 -7.12
CA ALA A 195 3.75 10.96 -6.38
C ALA A 195 3.68 12.13 -5.39
N ARG A 196 3.09 13.26 -5.80
CA ARG A 196 2.90 14.43 -4.95
C ARG A 196 2.03 14.11 -3.73
N TYR A 197 0.89 13.45 -3.92
CA TYR A 197 0.02 13.08 -2.80
C TYR A 197 0.70 12.10 -1.84
N LEU A 198 1.46 11.12 -2.38
CA LEU A 198 2.28 10.22 -1.56
C LEU A 198 3.33 10.98 -0.75
N GLY A 199 4.03 11.93 -1.37
CA GLY A 199 5.01 12.78 -0.69
C GLY A 199 4.41 13.57 0.47
N ILE A 200 3.17 14.07 0.33
CA ILE A 200 2.43 14.74 1.42
C ILE A 200 2.15 13.75 2.56
N GLY A 201 1.62 12.55 2.26
CA GLY A 201 1.35 11.52 3.26
C GLY A 201 2.62 11.07 3.99
N ILE A 202 3.70 10.81 3.24
CA ILE A 202 4.99 10.42 3.81
C ILE A 202 5.54 11.53 4.71
N THR A 203 5.45 12.79 4.30
CA THR A 203 5.88 13.93 5.13
C THR A 203 5.15 13.95 6.49
N THR A 204 3.86 13.66 6.51
CA THR A 204 3.10 13.55 7.76
C THR A 204 3.65 12.42 8.65
N LEU A 205 3.94 11.26 8.06
CA LEU A 205 4.54 10.13 8.79
C LEU A 205 5.93 10.45 9.34
N LEU A 206 6.75 11.19 8.58
CA LEU A 206 8.06 11.66 9.06
C LEU A 206 7.95 12.52 10.31
N HIS A 207 6.99 13.45 10.35
CA HIS A 207 6.81 14.33 11.51
C HIS A 207 6.20 13.63 12.74
N ILE A 208 5.51 12.50 12.55
CA ILE A 208 4.85 11.76 13.65
C ILE A 208 5.76 10.66 14.20
N LEU A 209 6.47 9.94 13.30
CA LEU A 209 7.14 8.69 13.65
C LEU A 209 8.67 8.78 13.60
N ASP A 210 9.21 9.75 12.89
CA ASP A 210 10.67 9.90 12.64
C ASP A 210 11.34 8.56 12.22
N PRO A 211 10.85 7.88 11.16
CA PRO A 211 11.40 6.61 10.74
C PRO A 211 12.73 6.80 10.00
N ALA A 212 13.65 5.86 10.15
CA ALA A 212 14.92 5.85 9.42
C ALA A 212 14.73 5.52 7.92
N ALA A 213 13.67 4.78 7.58
CA ALA A 213 13.37 4.41 6.20
C ALA A 213 11.86 4.43 5.90
N VAL A 214 11.54 4.74 4.64
CA VAL A 214 10.22 4.51 4.03
C VAL A 214 10.39 3.58 2.84
N ILE A 215 9.59 2.51 2.80
CA ILE A 215 9.62 1.50 1.74
C ILE A 215 8.31 1.56 0.96
N LEU A 216 8.42 1.65 -0.37
CA LEU A 216 7.30 1.64 -1.29
C LEU A 216 7.21 0.29 -1.98
N GLY A 217 6.25 -0.53 -1.54
CA GLY A 217 5.95 -1.83 -2.14
C GLY A 217 4.70 -1.80 -3.01
N GLY A 218 4.40 -2.95 -3.65
CA GLY A 218 3.21 -3.12 -4.47
C GLY A 218 3.42 -2.86 -5.96
N ALA A 219 2.33 -2.98 -6.73
CA ALA A 219 2.39 -2.94 -8.19
C ALA A 219 2.45 -1.53 -8.80
N MET A 220 2.24 -0.49 -8.00
CA MET A 220 2.17 0.91 -8.47
C MET A 220 3.48 1.70 -8.23
N ASN A 221 4.63 1.03 -8.28
CA ASN A 221 5.94 1.70 -8.25
C ASN A 221 6.42 2.17 -9.64
N PHE A 222 5.62 1.94 -10.69
CA PHE A 222 5.91 2.31 -12.08
C PHE A 222 7.30 1.87 -12.58
N GLY A 223 7.73 0.66 -12.16
CA GLY A 223 9.02 0.08 -12.51
C GLY A 223 10.19 0.54 -11.65
N GLY A 224 9.93 1.34 -10.60
CA GLY A 224 10.96 1.76 -9.64
C GLY A 224 12.10 2.58 -10.25
N ALA A 225 13.26 2.53 -9.63
CA ALA A 225 14.44 3.31 -10.04
C ALA A 225 15.05 2.88 -11.39
N ASP A 226 14.73 1.68 -11.87
CA ASP A 226 15.26 1.16 -13.15
C ASP A 226 14.43 1.61 -14.36
N ASN A 227 13.24 2.17 -14.13
CA ASN A 227 12.33 2.67 -15.15
C ASN A 227 12.32 4.20 -15.22
N PRO A 228 12.34 4.84 -16.40
CA PRO A 228 12.32 6.30 -16.51
C PRO A 228 11.12 6.97 -15.81
N ILE A 229 9.92 6.38 -15.92
CA ILE A 229 8.71 6.91 -15.27
C ILE A 229 8.76 6.66 -13.76
N GLY A 230 9.18 5.47 -13.33
CA GLY A 230 9.39 5.15 -11.92
C GLY A 230 10.43 6.08 -11.26
N LYS A 231 11.53 6.37 -11.96
CA LYS A 231 12.54 7.33 -11.48
C LYS A 231 11.96 8.74 -11.29
N LYS A 232 11.15 9.22 -12.26
CA LYS A 232 10.45 10.51 -12.13
C LYS A 232 9.46 10.51 -10.97
N PHE A 233 8.72 9.41 -10.80
CA PHE A 233 7.78 9.20 -9.71
C PHE A 233 8.47 9.31 -8.35
N LEU A 234 9.55 8.55 -8.13
CA LEU A 234 10.34 8.62 -6.90
C LEU A 234 10.94 10.02 -6.68
N THR A 235 11.48 10.65 -7.73
CA THR A 235 12.02 12.02 -7.65
C THR A 235 10.95 13.02 -7.22
N ALA A 236 9.72 12.90 -7.72
CA ALA A 236 8.61 13.77 -7.34
C ALA A 236 8.19 13.58 -5.88
N ILE A 237 8.20 12.33 -5.37
CA ILE A 237 7.97 12.05 -3.94
C ILE A 237 9.04 12.73 -3.08
N VAL A 238 10.32 12.53 -3.42
CA VAL A 238 11.44 13.13 -2.68
C VAL A 238 11.35 14.65 -2.70
N HIS A 239 11.00 15.25 -3.82
CA HIS A 239 10.82 16.71 -3.94
C HIS A 239 9.74 17.24 -2.99
N GLU A 240 8.57 16.58 -2.91
CA GLU A 240 7.50 16.99 -1.98
C GLU A 240 7.94 16.85 -0.51
N ILE A 241 8.66 15.78 -0.18
CA ILE A 241 9.22 15.56 1.15
C ILE A 241 10.21 16.69 1.49
N GLN A 242 11.16 16.97 0.61
CA GLN A 242 12.18 18.02 0.84
C GLN A 242 11.57 19.42 0.96
N THR A 243 10.45 19.67 0.26
CA THR A 243 9.75 20.95 0.29
C THR A 243 8.98 21.17 1.60
N ARG A 244 8.49 20.10 2.23
CA ARG A 244 7.51 20.16 3.31
C ARG A 244 8.02 19.68 4.66
N ALA A 245 8.95 18.72 4.67
CA ALA A 245 9.48 18.17 5.92
C ALA A 245 10.53 19.10 6.55
N LEU A 246 10.68 18.99 7.85
CA LEU A 246 11.83 19.59 8.53
C LEU A 246 13.12 19.05 7.90
N PRO A 247 14.10 19.91 7.60
CA PRO A 247 15.33 19.48 6.91
C PRO A 247 16.06 18.32 7.57
N VAL A 248 16.07 18.24 8.90
CA VAL A 248 16.68 17.14 9.64
C VAL A 248 16.02 15.78 9.36
N LEU A 249 14.71 15.76 9.11
CA LEU A 249 13.97 14.53 8.79
C LEU A 249 14.20 14.11 7.33
N SER A 250 14.10 15.06 6.41
CA SER A 250 14.24 14.76 4.98
C SER A 250 15.67 14.40 4.56
N SER A 251 16.70 14.95 5.24
CA SER A 251 18.11 14.67 4.92
C SER A 251 18.59 13.29 5.41
N ASN A 252 17.94 12.71 6.41
CA ASN A 252 18.31 11.43 7.00
C ASN A 252 17.43 10.26 6.53
N LEU A 253 16.41 10.53 5.72
CA LEU A 253 15.46 9.53 5.24
C LEU A 253 16.07 8.66 4.14
N SER A 254 15.98 7.34 4.30
CA SER A 254 16.16 6.38 3.22
C SER A 254 14.81 6.04 2.59
N LEU A 255 14.67 6.26 1.28
CA LEU A 255 13.47 5.91 0.51
C LEU A 255 13.81 4.76 -0.46
N HIS A 256 13.09 3.65 -0.35
CA HIS A 256 13.29 2.42 -1.14
C HIS A 256 12.06 2.05 -1.94
#